data_aee8e840413de94772c514da6e6cdb47
#
_entry.id   aee8e840413de94772c514da6e6cdb47
#
_cell.length_a   1.000
_cell.length_b   1.000
_cell.length_c   1.000
_cell.angle_alpha   90.00
_cell.angle_beta   90.00
_cell.angle_gamma   90.00
#
_symmetry.space_group_name_H-M   'P 1'
#
loop_
_entity.id
_entity.type
_entity.pdbx_description
1 polymer ?
#
loop_
_entity_poly.entity_id
_entity_poly.type
_entity_poly.pdbx_seq_one_letter_code
_entity_poly.pdbx_strand_id
1 'polypeptide(L)'
;MQLFRIFLLTNLLNLSLCGNETFQPYKTVGDVPRDAVELWRGYDARAEPLDVRIIKQWSEDGIVTRYVTFRVGTFKGAESRIAAYYSYPDNGAKNAGFVWSHGGGQRAERNRGRYFATQGYATVDINWLGRPMESDIEINTDWGKVDPTQGPRFYSKALRSGWKRNLQPDEFSIDPVASPRNANWFLLAVAARRAITFLEQQPEVNASQLGFSGFSMGGMITALTATDERLKAVAPFVGGTGFKHLNFPGDVRGSGSGAHFKDTDLYSKTIDASAYWPFVKCPVMFISSSNDFHSAFDRIYQSMALLKHPNWRVSTNMHQNHGPGPEQWVLLNQWFDQYLRGLNPSIPPTPPSTFSVSDGLATFTVTPKNQDRLLDTEVYFSYDPNSRTRFWNHASSQKTGDTWSVQIPVHENLPLYVFSLCRYRLNQPVQLQREQTATFALNSLEHALIPEIVDRKQLSQLPKTRDVFEDFQFGTRDWSSRDQRSIKTYKFQTPDLDRSDSNQLLIRLNPRGKRLALRLNAGSKFLSQENNLGDFSYVKNLLSNEPQEILVNRHDFKSTEGKTLEWSKVATFEVTLVDRDTNEKVMLTSKAGQGFIESIKLKKIDNQ
;
A
#
# COMPACT_ATOMS: atom_id res chain seq x y z
N MET A 1 -57.86 -33.41 39.09
CA MET A 1 -56.66 -32.61 39.41
C MET A 1 -55.40 -33.20 38.75
N GLN A 2 -55.49 -33.48 37.43
CA GLN A 2 -54.38 -34.14 36.69
C GLN A 2 -54.28 -33.70 35.20
N LEU A 3 -54.92 -32.60 34.82
CA LEU A 3 -54.95 -32.11 33.41
C LEU A 3 -54.26 -30.76 33.20
N PHE A 4 -53.49 -30.25 34.19
CA PHE A 4 -52.87 -28.90 34.06
C PHE A 4 -51.33 -28.94 34.05
N ARG A 5 -50.69 -30.10 33.89
CA ARG A 5 -49.19 -30.23 33.91
C ARG A 5 -48.54 -30.59 32.57
N ILE A 6 -49.30 -30.77 31.50
CA ILE A 6 -48.75 -31.17 30.18
C ILE A 6 -48.56 -29.97 29.21
N PHE A 7 -49.14 -28.79 29.51
CA PHE A 7 -49.06 -27.64 28.59
C PHE A 7 -47.86 -26.70 28.83
N LEU A 8 -47.05 -26.93 29.88
CA LEU A 8 -45.89 -26.08 30.17
C LEU A 8 -44.54 -26.66 29.71
N LEU A 9 -44.49 -27.92 29.23
CA LEU A 9 -43.24 -28.56 28.78
C LEU A 9 -43.02 -28.50 27.25
N THR A 10 -44.02 -28.12 26.47
CA THR A 10 -43.89 -28.03 24.99
C THR A 10 -43.45 -26.67 24.49
N ASN A 11 -43.46 -25.64 25.34
CA ASN A 11 -42.96 -24.30 24.96
C ASN A 11 -41.50 -24.01 25.32
N LEU A 12 -40.81 -24.95 26.00
CA LEU A 12 -39.38 -24.84 26.38
C LEU A 12 -38.44 -25.55 25.40
N LEU A 13 -38.96 -26.30 24.44
CA LEU A 13 -38.16 -27.09 23.48
C LEU A 13 -38.02 -26.42 22.09
N ASN A 14 -38.67 -25.28 21.83
CA ASN A 14 -38.55 -24.55 20.57
C ASN A 14 -37.66 -23.29 20.67
N LEU A 15 -36.92 -23.08 21.76
CA LEU A 15 -36.02 -21.93 21.95
C LEU A 15 -34.54 -22.25 21.78
N SER A 16 -34.19 -23.41 21.21
CA SER A 16 -32.78 -23.87 21.16
C SER A 16 -32.21 -24.19 19.78
N LEU A 17 -32.75 -23.69 18.68
CA LEU A 17 -32.19 -23.99 17.37
C LEU A 17 -32.00 -22.75 16.44
N CYS A 18 -32.23 -21.55 16.90
CA CYS A 18 -31.64 -20.37 16.27
C CYS A 18 -30.31 -20.09 16.98
N GLY A 19 -29.19 -20.54 16.45
CA GLY A 19 -27.89 -20.06 16.85
C GLY A 19 -27.92 -18.55 16.90
N ASN A 20 -27.51 -17.93 18.02
CA ASN A 20 -27.53 -16.47 18.16
C ASN A 20 -26.72 -15.85 17.04
N GLU A 21 -27.38 -15.03 16.20
CA GLU A 21 -26.71 -14.23 15.19
C GLU A 21 -25.69 -13.30 15.85
N THR A 22 -24.48 -13.22 15.32
CA THR A 22 -23.45 -12.26 15.79
C THR A 22 -23.93 -10.82 15.64
N PHE A 23 -24.69 -10.56 14.57
CA PHE A 23 -25.37 -9.29 14.36
C PHE A 23 -26.83 -9.53 14.00
N GLN A 24 -27.74 -8.98 14.78
CA GLN A 24 -29.15 -8.93 14.36
C GLN A 24 -29.29 -8.01 13.13
N PRO A 25 -29.91 -8.48 12.04
CA PRO A 25 -30.07 -7.65 10.83
C PRO A 25 -30.86 -6.37 11.11
N TYR A 26 -30.43 -5.25 10.54
CA TYR A 26 -31.21 -4.02 10.52
C TYR A 26 -32.44 -4.21 9.62
N LYS A 27 -33.61 -3.87 10.14
CA LYS A 27 -34.89 -4.07 9.40
C LYS A 27 -35.27 -2.86 8.56
N THR A 28 -34.89 -1.68 9.00
CA THR A 28 -35.19 -0.42 8.32
C THR A 28 -33.93 0.42 8.14
N VAL A 29 -33.96 1.37 7.21
CA VAL A 29 -32.85 2.33 7.01
C VAL A 29 -32.66 3.24 8.25
N GLY A 30 -33.72 3.42 9.06
CA GLY A 30 -33.67 4.18 10.30
C GLY A 30 -32.84 3.52 11.40
N ASP A 31 -32.69 2.18 11.38
CA ASP A 31 -31.91 1.42 12.35
C ASP A 31 -30.41 1.43 12.02
N VAL A 32 -30.04 1.87 10.83
CA VAL A 32 -28.67 1.78 10.31
C VAL A 32 -27.77 2.84 10.97
N PRO A 33 -26.57 2.44 11.49
CA PRO A 33 -25.60 3.36 12.05
C PRO A 33 -25.15 4.44 11.06
N ARG A 34 -24.93 5.66 11.55
CA ARG A 34 -24.57 6.81 10.74
C ARG A 34 -23.09 7.15 10.75
N ASP A 35 -22.32 6.55 11.67
CA ASP A 35 -20.87 6.71 11.77
C ASP A 35 -20.18 5.43 12.25
N ALA A 36 -18.83 5.45 12.23
CA ALA A 36 -18.03 4.29 12.63
C ALA A 36 -18.17 3.95 14.12
N VAL A 37 -18.42 4.92 15.00
CA VAL A 37 -18.57 4.68 16.43
C VAL A 37 -19.89 3.93 16.69
N GLU A 38 -20.97 4.36 16.05
CA GLU A 38 -22.26 3.69 16.14
C GLU A 38 -22.19 2.29 15.51
N LEU A 39 -21.50 2.13 14.38
CA LEU A 39 -21.36 0.85 13.69
C LEU A 39 -20.74 -0.24 14.58
N TRP A 40 -19.79 0.14 15.43
CA TRP A 40 -19.11 -0.81 16.33
C TRP A 40 -19.66 -0.81 17.76
N ARG A 41 -20.69 -0.01 18.04
CA ARG A 41 -21.31 0.06 19.37
C ARG A 41 -21.88 -1.31 19.78
N GLY A 42 -21.46 -1.79 20.94
CA GLY A 42 -21.91 -3.05 21.50
C GLY A 42 -21.32 -4.31 20.87
N TYR A 43 -20.44 -4.18 19.87
CA TYR A 43 -19.70 -5.34 19.36
C TYR A 43 -18.51 -5.66 20.28
N ASP A 44 -18.53 -6.86 20.85
CA ASP A 44 -17.40 -7.43 21.58
C ASP A 44 -16.87 -8.66 20.85
N ALA A 45 -15.64 -8.57 20.36
CA ALA A 45 -14.97 -9.66 19.67
C ALA A 45 -14.68 -10.89 20.58
N ARG A 46 -14.85 -10.78 21.90
CA ARG A 46 -14.69 -11.86 22.88
C ARG A 46 -16.00 -12.56 23.24
N ALA A 47 -17.15 -11.98 22.89
CA ALA A 47 -18.46 -12.44 23.35
C ALA A 47 -18.79 -13.88 22.93
N GLU A 48 -18.32 -14.31 21.76
CA GLU A 48 -18.55 -15.66 21.27
C GLU A 48 -17.28 -16.51 21.36
N PRO A 49 -17.38 -17.82 21.65
CA PRO A 49 -16.24 -18.73 21.59
C PRO A 49 -15.58 -18.72 20.21
N LEU A 50 -14.26 -18.86 20.16
CA LEU A 50 -13.51 -18.96 18.90
C LEU A 50 -13.62 -20.35 18.27
N ASP A 51 -13.95 -21.37 19.05
CA ASP A 51 -14.01 -22.76 18.57
C ASP A 51 -12.80 -23.10 17.67
N VAL A 52 -11.61 -22.95 18.25
CA VAL A 52 -10.34 -23.12 17.54
C VAL A 52 -10.14 -24.59 17.17
N ARG A 53 -9.82 -24.86 15.90
CA ARG A 53 -9.44 -26.17 15.40
C ARG A 53 -8.00 -26.11 14.88
N ILE A 54 -7.12 -26.93 15.45
CA ILE A 54 -5.76 -27.12 14.94
C ILE A 54 -5.82 -28.21 13.88
N ILE A 55 -5.53 -27.84 12.64
CA ILE A 55 -5.60 -28.75 11.49
C ILE A 55 -4.27 -29.46 11.29
N LYS A 56 -3.14 -28.73 11.44
CA LYS A 56 -1.79 -29.25 11.30
C LYS A 56 -0.83 -28.44 12.14
N GLN A 57 0.22 -29.07 12.64
CA GLN A 57 1.30 -28.41 13.38
C GLN A 57 2.66 -28.83 12.83
N TRP A 58 3.57 -27.90 12.78
CA TRP A 58 4.99 -28.10 12.49
C TRP A 58 5.81 -27.54 13.65
N SER A 59 6.88 -28.23 14.01
CA SER A 59 7.86 -27.77 15.01
C SER A 59 9.24 -27.94 14.41
N GLU A 60 9.86 -26.84 14.01
CA GLU A 60 11.12 -26.81 13.27
C GLU A 60 11.96 -25.62 13.76
N ASP A 61 13.26 -25.84 14.00
CA ASP A 61 14.23 -24.80 14.37
C ASP A 61 13.80 -23.95 15.60
N GLY A 62 13.18 -24.57 16.61
CA GLY A 62 12.68 -23.87 17.79
C GLY A 62 11.46 -22.98 17.56
N ILE A 63 10.75 -23.21 16.45
CA ILE A 63 9.54 -22.48 16.09
C ILE A 63 8.40 -23.48 15.92
N VAL A 64 7.25 -23.17 16.53
CA VAL A 64 6.00 -23.87 16.28
C VAL A 64 5.15 -23.07 15.31
N THR A 65 4.63 -23.73 14.28
CA THR A 65 3.61 -23.17 13.38
C THR A 65 2.40 -24.10 13.37
N ARG A 66 1.22 -23.53 13.60
CA ARG A 66 -0.07 -24.23 13.53
C ARG A 66 -0.90 -23.71 12.39
N TYR A 67 -1.43 -24.60 11.57
CA TYR A 67 -2.55 -24.29 10.67
C TYR A 67 -3.82 -24.41 11.50
N VAL A 68 -4.52 -23.32 11.67
CA VAL A 68 -5.73 -23.27 12.52
C VAL A 68 -6.92 -22.73 11.73
N THR A 69 -8.12 -23.09 12.17
CA THR A 69 -9.34 -22.35 11.84
C THR A 69 -10.03 -21.92 13.11
N PHE A 70 -10.66 -20.75 13.09
CA PHE A 70 -11.46 -20.27 14.21
C PHE A 70 -12.70 -19.53 13.72
N ARG A 71 -13.71 -19.51 14.57
CA ARG A 71 -15.00 -18.90 14.28
C ARG A 71 -14.90 -17.38 14.23
N VAL A 72 -15.43 -16.80 13.17
CA VAL A 72 -15.62 -15.34 13.00
C VAL A 72 -16.92 -14.89 13.61
N GLY A 73 -17.99 -15.63 13.35
CA GLY A 73 -19.34 -15.36 13.86
C GLY A 73 -20.36 -16.28 13.23
N THR A 74 -21.63 -16.06 13.56
CA THR A 74 -22.78 -16.68 12.93
C THR A 74 -23.56 -15.60 12.16
N PHE A 75 -23.74 -15.80 10.86
CA PHE A 75 -24.43 -14.86 9.97
C PHE A 75 -25.45 -15.59 9.12
N LYS A 76 -26.68 -15.10 9.10
CA LYS A 76 -27.80 -15.71 8.37
C LYS A 76 -28.03 -17.21 8.74
N GLY A 77 -27.83 -17.53 10.02
CA GLY A 77 -27.96 -18.89 10.56
C GLY A 77 -26.86 -19.85 10.12
N ALA A 78 -25.71 -19.36 9.63
CA ALA A 78 -24.55 -20.16 9.27
C ALA A 78 -23.29 -19.64 9.94
N GLU A 79 -22.44 -20.57 10.41
CA GLU A 79 -21.13 -20.24 10.97
C GLU A 79 -20.18 -19.77 9.86
N SER A 80 -19.42 -18.70 10.14
CA SER A 80 -18.29 -18.26 9.34
C SER A 80 -16.99 -18.53 10.09
N ARG A 81 -16.01 -19.13 9.42
CA ARG A 81 -14.70 -19.49 9.96
C ARG A 81 -13.58 -18.95 9.10
N ILE A 82 -12.48 -18.54 9.71
CA ILE A 82 -11.28 -18.11 9.01
C ILE A 82 -10.12 -19.09 9.28
N ALA A 83 -9.37 -19.41 8.22
CA ALA A 83 -8.12 -20.16 8.34
C ALA A 83 -6.95 -19.20 8.57
N ALA A 84 -5.92 -19.66 9.27
CA ALA A 84 -4.73 -18.86 9.54
C ALA A 84 -3.52 -19.76 9.81
N TYR A 85 -2.31 -19.18 9.64
CA TYR A 85 -1.11 -19.71 10.29
C TYR A 85 -0.87 -18.96 11.60
N TYR A 86 -0.70 -19.71 12.66
CA TYR A 86 -0.24 -19.22 13.96
C TYR A 86 1.17 -19.71 14.20
N SER A 87 2.14 -18.79 14.28
CA SER A 87 3.56 -19.12 14.45
C SER A 87 4.12 -18.41 15.68
N TYR A 88 4.95 -19.09 16.47
CA TYR A 88 5.57 -18.54 17.66
C TYR A 88 6.90 -19.24 17.99
N PRO A 89 7.86 -18.58 18.70
CA PRO A 89 9.06 -19.22 19.18
C PRO A 89 8.74 -20.18 20.33
N ASP A 90 9.27 -21.41 20.24
CA ASP A 90 9.12 -22.44 21.30
C ASP A 90 10.20 -22.21 22.40
N ASN A 91 10.05 -21.12 23.12
CA ASN A 91 11.01 -20.67 24.12
C ASN A 91 10.47 -20.67 25.56
N GLY A 92 9.24 -21.13 25.75
CA GLY A 92 8.56 -21.17 27.07
C GLY A 92 8.18 -19.79 27.61
N ALA A 93 8.43 -18.69 26.89
CA ALA A 93 8.11 -17.33 27.30
C ALA A 93 6.82 -16.83 26.66
N LYS A 94 6.23 -15.78 27.24
CA LYS A 94 5.16 -15.02 26.61
C LYS A 94 5.76 -13.96 25.70
N ASN A 95 5.48 -14.09 24.41
CA ASN A 95 6.00 -13.22 23.36
C ASN A 95 5.03 -12.09 23.01
N ALA A 96 5.54 -10.95 22.56
CA ALA A 96 4.71 -9.95 21.89
C ALA A 96 4.06 -10.58 20.65
N GLY A 97 2.80 -10.22 20.36
CA GLY A 97 2.06 -10.82 19.27
C GLY A 97 1.48 -9.80 18.30
N PHE A 98 1.33 -10.17 17.03
CA PHE A 98 0.57 -9.36 16.10
C PHE A 98 -0.16 -10.18 15.05
N VAL A 99 -1.24 -9.61 14.53
CA VAL A 99 -1.98 -10.14 13.40
C VAL A 99 -1.41 -9.56 12.12
N TRP A 100 -1.18 -10.42 11.13
CA TRP A 100 -0.91 -10.04 9.75
C TRP A 100 -2.12 -10.33 8.85
N SER A 101 -2.44 -9.38 7.98
CA SER A 101 -3.47 -9.52 6.95
C SER A 101 -2.88 -9.32 5.56
N HIS A 102 -3.02 -10.32 4.69
CA HIS A 102 -2.49 -10.28 3.33
C HIS A 102 -3.26 -9.33 2.40
N GLY A 103 -2.68 -9.02 1.23
CA GLY A 103 -3.31 -8.21 0.19
C GLY A 103 -4.30 -8.96 -0.70
N GLY A 104 -4.96 -8.23 -1.57
CA GLY A 104 -5.87 -8.80 -2.56
C GLY A 104 -5.15 -9.78 -3.48
N GLY A 105 -5.78 -10.93 -3.74
CA GLY A 105 -5.21 -11.99 -4.57
C GLY A 105 -4.09 -12.80 -3.92
N GLN A 106 -3.72 -12.51 -2.68
CA GLN A 106 -2.71 -13.23 -1.89
C GLN A 106 -3.36 -14.28 -0.96
N ARG A 107 -2.56 -14.83 -0.08
CA ARG A 107 -2.96 -15.80 0.96
C ARG A 107 -2.07 -15.63 2.18
N ALA A 108 -2.45 -16.26 3.29
CA ALA A 108 -1.57 -16.44 4.43
C ALA A 108 -0.35 -17.31 4.05
N GLU A 109 0.81 -17.03 4.63
CA GLU A 109 2.07 -17.70 4.30
C GLU A 109 2.79 -18.20 5.56
N ARG A 110 3.06 -19.51 5.62
CA ARG A 110 3.78 -20.14 6.72
C ARG A 110 5.16 -19.52 6.95
N ASN A 111 5.90 -19.26 5.89
CA ASN A 111 7.26 -18.69 5.98
C ASN A 111 7.30 -17.27 6.55
N ARG A 112 6.22 -16.49 6.39
CA ARG A 112 6.12 -15.16 7.01
C ARG A 112 6.02 -15.28 8.51
N GLY A 113 5.14 -16.15 9.01
CA GLY A 113 5.01 -16.41 10.46
C GLY A 113 6.31 -16.94 11.07
N ARG A 114 6.97 -17.89 10.39
CA ARG A 114 8.29 -18.40 10.81
C ARG A 114 9.34 -17.29 10.90
N TYR A 115 9.44 -16.42 9.88
CA TYR A 115 10.35 -15.28 9.92
C TYR A 115 10.13 -14.41 11.15
N PHE A 116 8.90 -14.02 11.46
CA PHE A 116 8.63 -13.20 12.64
C PHE A 116 8.85 -13.96 13.95
N ALA A 117 8.63 -15.26 13.97
CA ALA A 117 8.97 -16.08 15.14
C ALA A 117 10.47 -16.12 15.41
N THR A 118 11.35 -16.15 14.38
CA THR A 118 12.81 -15.96 14.58
C THR A 118 13.18 -14.61 15.18
N GLN A 119 12.31 -13.60 14.98
CA GLN A 119 12.49 -12.26 15.57
C GLN A 119 11.86 -12.15 16.98
N GLY A 120 11.29 -13.22 17.52
CA GLY A 120 10.71 -13.27 18.86
C GLY A 120 9.25 -12.81 18.95
N TYR A 121 8.49 -12.89 17.86
CA TYR A 121 7.05 -12.58 17.84
C TYR A 121 6.18 -13.81 17.69
N ALA A 122 5.03 -13.81 18.35
CA ALA A 122 3.92 -14.69 18.00
C ALA A 122 3.05 -14.01 16.94
N THR A 123 2.74 -14.70 15.85
CA THR A 123 1.99 -14.09 14.73
C THR A 123 0.81 -14.94 14.28
N VAL A 124 -0.30 -14.28 13.93
CA VAL A 124 -1.42 -14.87 13.22
C VAL A 124 -1.53 -14.25 11.84
N ASP A 125 -1.25 -15.02 10.80
CA ASP A 125 -1.43 -14.62 9.40
C ASP A 125 -2.79 -15.16 8.93
N ILE A 126 -3.81 -14.29 8.83
CA ILE A 126 -5.18 -14.66 8.49
C ILE A 126 -5.37 -14.82 6.99
N ASN A 127 -6.04 -15.90 6.58
CA ASN A 127 -6.34 -16.23 5.18
C ASN A 127 -7.76 -15.78 4.78
N TRP A 128 -8.04 -14.49 4.88
CA TRP A 128 -9.39 -13.96 4.68
C TRP A 128 -9.97 -14.21 3.27
N LEU A 129 -9.12 -14.37 2.24
CA LEU A 129 -9.57 -14.61 0.86
C LEU A 129 -9.90 -16.10 0.59
N GLY A 130 -9.43 -17.01 1.43
CA GLY A 130 -9.69 -18.44 1.29
C GLY A 130 -8.91 -19.13 0.15
N ARG A 131 -7.84 -18.53 -0.39
CA ARG A 131 -6.96 -19.25 -1.32
C ARG A 131 -6.30 -20.44 -0.64
N PRO A 132 -6.12 -21.59 -1.35
CA PRO A 132 -5.45 -22.74 -0.79
C PRO A 132 -4.09 -22.38 -0.16
N MET A 133 -3.88 -22.73 1.08
CA MET A 133 -2.64 -22.47 1.82
C MET A 133 -1.66 -23.64 1.70
N GLU A 134 -2.17 -24.86 1.77
CA GLU A 134 -1.43 -26.11 1.59
C GLU A 134 -2.07 -26.93 0.48
N SER A 135 -1.28 -27.72 -0.23
CA SER A 135 -1.76 -28.54 -1.37
C SER A 135 -2.50 -29.81 -0.92
N ASP A 136 -2.23 -30.26 0.30
CA ASP A 136 -2.75 -31.49 0.90
C ASP A 136 -3.87 -31.26 1.93
N ILE A 137 -4.31 -30.00 2.13
CA ILE A 137 -5.34 -29.62 3.09
C ILE A 137 -6.47 -28.89 2.38
N GLU A 138 -7.66 -29.50 2.38
CA GLU A 138 -8.87 -28.89 1.80
C GLU A 138 -9.56 -27.89 2.75
N ILE A 139 -9.40 -28.08 4.09
CA ILE A 139 -10.00 -27.20 5.10
C ILE A 139 -9.39 -25.82 4.95
N ASN A 140 -10.25 -24.80 4.81
CA ASN A 140 -9.84 -23.42 4.58
C ASN A 140 -10.85 -22.44 5.19
N THR A 141 -10.69 -21.14 4.90
CA THR A 141 -11.69 -20.11 5.23
C THR A 141 -13.02 -20.46 4.56
N ASP A 142 -14.08 -20.43 5.35
CA ASP A 142 -15.46 -20.62 4.91
C ASP A 142 -16.32 -19.50 5.52
N TRP A 143 -16.86 -18.65 4.67
CA TRP A 143 -17.69 -17.53 5.08
C TRP A 143 -19.18 -17.91 5.26
N GLY A 144 -19.53 -19.19 5.07
CA GLY A 144 -20.90 -19.65 5.18
C GLY A 144 -21.84 -18.96 4.16
N LYS A 145 -22.91 -18.31 4.64
CA LYS A 145 -23.88 -17.61 3.79
C LYS A 145 -23.54 -16.15 3.49
N VAL A 146 -22.41 -15.65 3.99
CA VAL A 146 -21.90 -14.31 3.67
C VAL A 146 -20.52 -14.48 3.06
N ASP A 147 -20.13 -13.62 2.12
CA ASP A 147 -18.82 -13.70 1.49
C ASP A 147 -18.26 -12.33 1.15
N PRO A 148 -17.26 -11.84 1.89
CA PRO A 148 -16.59 -10.58 1.60
C PRO A 148 -15.48 -10.70 0.57
N THR A 149 -15.30 -11.84 -0.10
CA THR A 149 -14.17 -12.08 -1.01
C THR A 149 -14.31 -11.34 -2.35
N GLN A 150 -13.25 -11.37 -3.13
CA GLN A 150 -13.18 -10.69 -4.43
C GLN A 150 -13.83 -11.48 -5.58
N GLY A 151 -14.27 -12.71 -5.32
CA GLY A 151 -14.95 -13.52 -6.32
C GLY A 151 -14.22 -14.80 -6.74
N PRO A 152 -14.78 -15.56 -7.71
CA PRO A 152 -14.44 -16.95 -7.99
C PRO A 152 -12.99 -17.20 -8.44
N ARG A 153 -12.34 -16.23 -9.04
CA ARG A 153 -10.93 -16.41 -9.50
C ARG A 153 -9.94 -16.64 -8.37
N PHE A 154 -10.29 -16.28 -7.13
CA PHE A 154 -9.42 -16.43 -5.96
C PHE A 154 -9.96 -17.43 -4.94
N TYR A 155 -11.23 -17.81 -5.07
CA TYR A 155 -11.93 -18.66 -4.14
C TYR A 155 -12.88 -19.58 -4.90
N SER A 156 -12.60 -20.89 -4.92
CA SER A 156 -13.32 -21.87 -5.77
C SER A 156 -14.81 -22.00 -5.45
N LYS A 157 -15.22 -21.65 -4.25
CA LYS A 157 -16.60 -21.66 -3.77
C LYS A 157 -17.14 -20.25 -3.51
N ALA A 158 -16.55 -19.24 -4.13
CA ALA A 158 -17.00 -17.87 -3.92
C ALA A 158 -18.49 -17.72 -4.18
N LEU A 159 -19.17 -17.19 -3.19
CA LEU A 159 -20.61 -16.97 -3.25
C LEU A 159 -20.94 -15.66 -3.94
N ARG A 160 -20.01 -14.71 -3.95
CA ARG A 160 -20.17 -13.38 -4.52
C ARG A 160 -19.25 -13.18 -5.71
N SER A 161 -19.78 -12.68 -6.81
CA SER A 161 -18.98 -12.27 -7.96
C SER A 161 -18.52 -10.81 -7.82
N GLY A 162 -17.23 -10.58 -8.07
CA GLY A 162 -16.66 -9.25 -8.03
C GLY A 162 -16.55 -8.64 -6.64
N TRP A 163 -16.04 -7.42 -6.60
CA TRP A 163 -15.79 -6.67 -5.37
C TRP A 163 -16.94 -5.73 -5.04
N LYS A 164 -17.63 -5.96 -3.93
CA LYS A 164 -18.73 -5.09 -3.51
C LYS A 164 -18.20 -3.88 -2.74
N ARG A 165 -18.37 -2.70 -3.32
CA ARG A 165 -17.94 -1.40 -2.78
C ARG A 165 -19.06 -0.48 -2.36
N ASN A 166 -20.31 -0.93 -2.46
CA ASN A 166 -21.47 -0.16 -2.05
C ASN A 166 -22.14 -0.81 -0.85
N LEU A 167 -23.10 -0.12 -0.27
CA LEU A 167 -23.82 -0.52 0.94
C LEU A 167 -25.14 -1.23 0.64
N GLN A 168 -25.46 -1.43 -0.62
CA GLN A 168 -26.72 -2.03 -1.05
C GLN A 168 -26.78 -3.52 -0.69
N PRO A 169 -27.96 -4.06 -0.32
CA PRO A 169 -28.12 -5.47 -0.03
C PRO A 169 -27.97 -6.34 -1.28
N ASP A 170 -27.53 -7.58 -1.08
CA ASP A 170 -27.56 -8.68 -2.03
C ASP A 170 -27.75 -10.00 -1.27
N GLU A 171 -27.71 -11.12 -1.98
CA GLU A 171 -27.92 -12.45 -1.38
C GLU A 171 -26.90 -12.84 -0.31
N PHE A 172 -25.68 -12.26 -0.36
CA PHE A 172 -24.57 -12.52 0.58
C PHE A 172 -24.41 -11.44 1.66
N SER A 173 -25.27 -10.44 1.68
CA SER A 173 -25.24 -9.34 2.65
C SER A 173 -25.84 -9.76 3.99
N ILE A 174 -25.39 -9.13 5.07
CA ILE A 174 -25.96 -9.32 6.41
C ILE A 174 -27.34 -8.67 6.50
N ASP A 175 -27.46 -7.41 6.06
CA ASP A 175 -28.67 -6.61 6.21
C ASP A 175 -29.50 -6.59 4.92
N PRO A 176 -30.84 -6.70 5.03
CA PRO A 176 -31.76 -6.60 3.88
C PRO A 176 -31.97 -5.16 3.40
N VAL A 177 -31.40 -4.17 4.07
CA VAL A 177 -31.44 -2.75 3.72
C VAL A 177 -30.02 -2.24 3.41
N ALA A 178 -29.91 -1.07 2.77
CA ALA A 178 -28.62 -0.42 2.56
C ALA A 178 -27.93 -0.15 3.90
N SER A 179 -26.75 -0.71 4.13
CA SER A 179 -26.06 -0.71 5.43
C SER A 179 -24.54 -0.81 5.27
N PRO A 180 -23.75 -0.16 6.16
CA PRO A 180 -22.30 -0.34 6.21
C PRO A 180 -21.88 -1.81 6.41
N ARG A 181 -22.68 -2.63 7.11
CA ARG A 181 -22.40 -4.05 7.32
C ARG A 181 -22.49 -4.88 6.04
N ASN A 182 -23.06 -4.34 4.97
CA ASN A 182 -23.07 -4.97 3.65
C ASN A 182 -21.78 -4.73 2.86
N ALA A 183 -20.93 -3.80 3.30
CA ALA A 183 -19.60 -3.61 2.70
C ALA A 183 -18.67 -4.78 3.04
N ASN A 184 -17.89 -5.24 2.08
CA ASN A 184 -16.92 -6.32 2.29
C ASN A 184 -15.97 -6.02 3.45
N TRP A 185 -15.55 -4.77 3.60
CA TRP A 185 -14.62 -4.32 4.63
C TRP A 185 -15.10 -4.55 6.05
N PHE A 186 -16.41 -4.50 6.30
CA PHE A 186 -16.96 -4.73 7.63
C PHE A 186 -16.68 -6.16 8.12
N LEU A 187 -17.04 -7.17 7.32
CA LEU A 187 -16.80 -8.58 7.71
C LEU A 187 -15.30 -8.89 7.84
N LEU A 188 -14.46 -8.30 6.98
CA LEU A 188 -13.01 -8.46 7.09
C LEU A 188 -12.47 -7.84 8.39
N ALA A 189 -12.99 -6.69 8.81
CA ALA A 189 -12.63 -6.07 10.08
C ALA A 189 -13.15 -6.87 11.29
N VAL A 190 -14.32 -7.49 11.20
CA VAL A 190 -14.82 -8.45 12.22
C VAL A 190 -13.84 -9.60 12.36
N ALA A 191 -13.44 -10.26 11.26
CA ALA A 191 -12.48 -11.36 11.29
C ALA A 191 -11.11 -10.94 11.87
N ALA A 192 -10.63 -9.73 11.53
CA ALA A 192 -9.41 -9.18 12.09
C ALA A 192 -9.47 -8.99 13.61
N ARG A 193 -10.58 -8.45 14.14
CA ARG A 193 -10.81 -8.33 15.60
C ARG A 193 -10.91 -9.69 16.30
N ARG A 194 -11.49 -10.70 15.65
CA ARG A 194 -11.51 -12.08 16.13
C ARG A 194 -10.11 -12.70 16.14
N ALA A 195 -9.25 -12.37 15.16
CA ALA A 195 -7.86 -12.81 15.15
C ALA A 195 -7.04 -12.17 16.29
N ILE A 196 -7.32 -10.93 16.69
CA ILE A 196 -6.75 -10.31 17.89
C ILE A 196 -7.20 -11.10 19.14
N THR A 197 -8.48 -11.49 19.23
CA THR A 197 -8.98 -12.33 20.33
C THR A 197 -8.30 -13.69 20.35
N PHE A 198 -8.06 -14.30 19.18
CA PHE A 198 -7.31 -15.53 19.09
C PHE A 198 -5.90 -15.37 19.68
N LEU A 199 -5.15 -14.36 19.30
CA LEU A 199 -3.81 -14.09 19.85
C LEU A 199 -3.85 -13.85 21.36
N GLU A 200 -4.77 -13.02 21.82
CA GLU A 200 -4.94 -12.68 23.23
C GLU A 200 -5.13 -13.92 24.14
N GLN A 201 -5.75 -14.96 23.60
CA GLN A 201 -6.04 -16.19 24.33
C GLN A 201 -4.92 -17.23 24.27
N GLN A 202 -3.86 -17.01 23.50
CA GLN A 202 -2.78 -18.00 23.40
C GLN A 202 -1.84 -17.91 24.60
N PRO A 203 -1.45 -19.07 25.21
CA PRO A 203 -0.56 -19.09 26.37
C PRO A 203 0.83 -18.54 26.09
N GLU A 204 1.30 -18.62 24.83
CA GLU A 204 2.61 -18.14 24.38
C GLU A 204 2.63 -16.64 24.09
N VAL A 205 1.49 -15.93 24.24
CA VAL A 205 1.34 -14.50 23.90
C VAL A 205 1.20 -13.64 25.15
N ASN A 206 1.89 -12.51 25.15
CA ASN A 206 1.63 -11.45 26.12
C ASN A 206 0.47 -10.58 25.59
N ALA A 207 -0.71 -10.77 26.17
CA ALA A 207 -1.93 -10.07 25.78
C ALA A 207 -1.86 -8.54 25.91
N SER A 208 -0.89 -7.99 26.66
CA SER A 208 -0.66 -6.54 26.78
C SER A 208 0.24 -5.97 25.67
N GLN A 209 0.77 -6.81 24.76
CA GLN A 209 1.77 -6.48 23.75
C GLN A 209 1.29 -6.90 22.34
N LEU A 210 0.11 -6.43 21.93
CA LEU A 210 -0.53 -6.82 20.68
C LEU A 210 -0.41 -5.72 19.61
N GLY A 211 -0.13 -6.14 18.38
CA GLY A 211 -0.05 -5.28 17.20
C GLY A 211 -0.90 -5.79 16.04
N PHE A 212 -1.02 -4.95 15.02
CA PHE A 212 -1.68 -5.31 13.76
C PHE A 212 -0.95 -4.72 12.56
N SER A 213 -0.79 -5.51 11.52
CA SER A 213 -0.22 -5.05 10.25
C SER A 213 -0.85 -5.79 9.07
N GLY A 214 -0.75 -5.21 7.88
CA GLY A 214 -1.22 -5.88 6.67
C GLY A 214 -0.84 -5.14 5.39
N PHE A 215 -0.83 -5.89 4.30
CA PHE A 215 -0.38 -5.42 2.99
C PHE A 215 -1.57 -5.08 2.08
N SER A 216 -1.56 -3.92 1.41
CA SER A 216 -2.58 -3.55 0.41
C SER A 216 -3.99 -3.54 1.00
N MET A 217 -4.85 -4.47 0.60
CA MET A 217 -6.15 -4.67 1.26
C MET A 217 -6.00 -4.98 2.75
N GLY A 218 -4.96 -5.73 3.15
CA GLY A 218 -4.62 -5.93 4.55
C GLY A 218 -4.27 -4.62 5.26
N GLY A 219 -3.64 -3.66 4.58
CA GLY A 219 -3.42 -2.30 5.10
C GLY A 219 -4.74 -1.54 5.36
N MET A 220 -5.75 -1.73 4.50
CA MET A 220 -7.08 -1.19 4.76
C MET A 220 -7.75 -1.86 5.97
N ILE A 221 -7.64 -3.19 6.07
CA ILE A 221 -8.12 -3.92 7.25
C ILE A 221 -7.41 -3.44 8.51
N THR A 222 -6.10 -3.16 8.44
CA THR A 222 -5.33 -2.57 9.55
C THR A 222 -5.97 -1.26 10.02
N ALA A 223 -6.30 -0.34 9.11
CA ALA A 223 -6.91 0.94 9.46
C ALA A 223 -8.27 0.77 10.16
N LEU A 224 -9.14 -0.10 9.65
CA LEU A 224 -10.46 -0.36 10.24
C LEU A 224 -10.39 -1.06 11.60
N THR A 225 -9.29 -1.76 11.85
CA THR A 225 -9.07 -2.52 13.10
C THR A 225 -8.29 -1.70 14.13
N ALA A 226 -7.58 -0.64 13.72
CA ALA A 226 -6.68 0.15 14.55
C ALA A 226 -7.35 0.83 15.77
N THR A 227 -8.67 0.93 15.78
CA THR A 227 -9.45 1.44 16.91
C THR A 227 -9.68 0.39 18.02
N ASP A 228 -9.24 -0.86 17.83
CA ASP A 228 -9.31 -1.88 18.85
C ASP A 228 -8.33 -1.54 19.99
N GLU A 229 -8.86 -1.37 21.22
CA GLU A 229 -8.10 -0.85 22.37
C GLU A 229 -6.99 -1.80 22.87
N ARG A 230 -7.01 -3.06 22.44
CA ARG A 230 -5.97 -4.05 22.74
C ARG A 230 -4.68 -3.78 21.98
N LEU A 231 -4.75 -3.06 20.84
CA LEU A 231 -3.59 -2.80 20.01
C LEU A 231 -2.70 -1.71 20.62
N LYS A 232 -1.40 -2.00 20.69
CA LYS A 232 -0.36 -1.07 21.16
C LYS A 232 0.41 -0.40 20.04
N ALA A 233 0.37 -0.96 18.83
CA ALA A 233 0.92 -0.36 17.61
C ALA A 233 0.29 -0.98 16.36
N VAL A 234 0.20 -0.19 15.30
CA VAL A 234 -0.24 -0.68 13.98
C VAL A 234 0.70 -0.19 12.87
N ALA A 235 0.78 -0.98 11.79
CA ALA A 235 1.60 -0.64 10.63
C ALA A 235 0.91 -1.04 9.32
N PRO A 236 0.07 -0.18 8.71
CA PRO A 236 -0.50 -0.43 7.39
C PRO A 236 0.56 -0.30 6.29
N PHE A 237 0.64 -1.31 5.40
CA PHE A 237 1.50 -1.32 4.22
C PHE A 237 0.69 -1.08 2.96
N VAL A 238 1.10 -0.11 2.13
CA VAL A 238 0.53 0.19 0.80
C VAL A 238 -1.00 0.14 0.75
N GLY A 239 -1.62 0.57 1.84
CA GLY A 239 -3.07 0.53 2.08
C GLY A 239 -3.43 1.33 3.32
N GLY A 240 -4.72 1.41 3.67
CA GLY A 240 -5.19 2.07 4.89
C GLY A 240 -5.38 3.58 4.78
N THR A 241 -5.16 4.19 3.61
CA THR A 241 -5.53 5.59 3.39
C THR A 241 -7.03 5.77 3.34
N GLY A 242 -7.52 6.86 3.92
CA GLY A 242 -8.90 7.30 3.83
C GLY A 242 -9.20 8.10 2.56
N PHE A 243 -10.38 8.72 2.54
CA PHE A 243 -10.88 9.60 1.47
C PHE A 243 -11.00 8.93 0.09
N LYS A 244 -11.15 7.60 0.07
CA LYS A 244 -11.30 6.84 -1.17
C LYS A 244 -12.62 7.10 -1.91
N HIS A 245 -13.57 7.70 -1.24
CA HIS A 245 -14.83 8.15 -1.80
C HIS A 245 -14.74 9.47 -2.58
N LEU A 246 -13.62 10.21 -2.42
CA LEU A 246 -13.37 11.46 -3.15
C LEU A 246 -12.57 11.19 -4.43
N ASN A 247 -12.84 11.97 -5.46
CA ASN A 247 -12.01 11.99 -6.66
C ASN A 247 -10.67 12.69 -6.37
N PHE A 248 -9.64 12.25 -7.05
CA PHE A 248 -8.37 12.94 -7.10
C PHE A 248 -8.26 13.79 -8.35
N PRO A 249 -7.49 14.88 -8.33
CA PRO A 249 -7.01 15.49 -9.56
C PRO A 249 -6.29 14.42 -10.39
N GLY A 250 -6.70 14.25 -11.64
CA GLY A 250 -6.16 13.22 -12.53
C GLY A 250 -6.52 11.77 -12.19
N ASP A 251 -7.34 11.52 -11.17
CA ASP A 251 -7.81 10.16 -10.85
C ASP A 251 -8.89 9.71 -11.81
N VAL A 252 -8.74 8.51 -12.29
CA VAL A 252 -9.56 8.07 -13.38
C VAL A 252 -10.10 6.69 -13.26
N ARG A 253 -9.46 5.82 -12.60
CA ARG A 253 -9.93 4.46 -12.51
C ARG A 253 -9.80 3.91 -11.11
N GLY A 254 -10.93 3.68 -10.57
CA GLY A 254 -11.05 2.57 -9.75
C GLY A 254 -10.89 2.83 -8.30
N SER A 255 -10.01 2.27 -7.60
CA SER A 255 -9.95 2.24 -6.16
C SER A 255 -9.76 3.62 -5.52
N GLY A 256 -10.74 4.48 -5.59
CA GLY A 256 -10.65 5.81 -5.01
C GLY A 256 -11.41 6.89 -5.78
N SER A 257 -12.15 6.50 -6.82
CA SER A 257 -13.07 7.40 -7.48
C SER A 257 -14.42 7.35 -6.76
N GLY A 258 -14.90 8.48 -6.29
CA GLY A 258 -16.23 8.61 -5.68
C GLY A 258 -17.38 8.12 -6.59
N ALA A 259 -17.16 8.12 -7.90
CA ALA A 259 -18.13 7.62 -8.88
C ALA A 259 -18.46 6.12 -8.74
N HIS A 260 -17.63 5.35 -8.04
CA HIS A 260 -17.86 3.92 -7.81
C HIS A 260 -18.65 3.61 -6.53
N PHE A 261 -18.92 4.61 -5.71
CA PHE A 261 -19.65 4.43 -4.46
C PHE A 261 -21.08 4.95 -4.60
N LYS A 262 -22.05 4.07 -4.38
CA LYS A 262 -23.40 4.48 -4.01
C LYS A 262 -23.39 4.76 -2.51
N ASP A 263 -24.23 5.67 -2.05
CA ASP A 263 -24.32 6.05 -0.63
C ASP A 263 -22.98 6.61 -0.09
N THR A 264 -22.32 7.47 -0.85
CA THR A 264 -20.98 8.01 -0.57
C THR A 264 -20.89 8.67 0.81
N ASP A 265 -21.93 9.41 1.23
CA ASP A 265 -21.95 10.06 2.54
C ASP A 265 -21.91 9.03 3.68
N LEU A 266 -22.78 8.03 3.65
CA LEU A 266 -22.80 6.97 4.67
C LEU A 266 -21.50 6.15 4.64
N TYR A 267 -20.99 5.81 3.44
CA TYR A 267 -19.74 5.07 3.29
C TYR A 267 -18.55 5.85 3.92
N SER A 268 -18.46 7.15 3.67
CA SER A 268 -17.37 8.00 4.16
C SER A 268 -17.33 8.10 5.69
N LYS A 269 -18.48 8.02 6.33
CA LYS A 269 -18.64 8.12 7.79
C LYS A 269 -18.51 6.78 8.53
N THR A 270 -18.66 5.65 7.82
CA THR A 270 -18.78 4.33 8.47
C THR A 270 -17.72 3.31 8.06
N ILE A 271 -17.29 3.30 6.78
CA ILE A 271 -16.40 2.26 6.22
C ILE A 271 -15.07 2.83 5.70
N ASP A 272 -15.06 4.06 5.19
CA ASP A 272 -13.80 4.68 4.74
C ASP A 272 -12.80 4.79 5.91
N ALA A 273 -11.51 4.53 5.66
CA ALA A 273 -10.48 4.58 6.71
C ALA A 273 -10.41 5.96 7.39
N SER A 274 -10.81 7.05 6.71
CA SER A 274 -10.86 8.38 7.32
C SER A 274 -11.85 8.47 8.49
N ALA A 275 -12.87 7.60 8.53
CA ALA A 275 -13.80 7.53 9.66
C ALA A 275 -13.20 6.89 10.93
N TYR A 276 -12.07 6.20 10.81
CA TYR A 276 -11.42 5.48 11.92
C TYR A 276 -10.24 6.22 12.51
N TRP A 277 -9.40 6.85 11.68
CA TRP A 277 -8.17 7.52 12.13
C TRP A 277 -8.37 8.52 13.28
N PRO A 278 -9.47 9.30 13.37
CA PRO A 278 -9.71 10.20 14.52
C PRO A 278 -9.84 9.51 15.88
N PHE A 279 -10.10 8.20 15.89
CA PHE A 279 -10.33 7.38 17.08
C PHE A 279 -9.18 6.44 17.42
N VAL A 280 -8.16 6.35 16.57
CA VAL A 280 -6.96 5.54 16.81
C VAL A 280 -6.12 6.17 17.91
N LYS A 281 -5.79 5.37 18.94
CA LYS A 281 -5.01 5.80 20.10
C LYS A 281 -3.57 5.27 20.09
N CYS A 282 -3.34 4.16 19.41
CA CYS A 282 -2.03 3.53 19.35
C CYS A 282 -1.12 4.19 18.30
N PRO A 283 0.21 4.10 18.46
CA PRO A 283 1.18 4.52 17.45
C PRO A 283 0.96 3.89 16.07
N VAL A 284 1.16 4.70 15.00
CA VAL A 284 0.95 4.29 13.60
C VAL A 284 2.21 4.47 12.76
N MET A 285 2.69 3.40 12.12
CA MET A 285 3.75 3.44 11.10
C MET A 285 3.14 3.23 9.73
N PHE A 286 3.01 4.28 8.92
CA PHE A 286 2.49 4.17 7.57
C PHE A 286 3.63 3.84 6.59
N ILE A 287 3.58 2.68 5.95
CA ILE A 287 4.62 2.18 5.05
C ILE A 287 4.04 2.08 3.63
N SER A 288 4.65 2.78 2.67
CA SER A 288 4.11 2.83 1.31
C SER A 288 5.19 3.03 0.24
N SER A 289 4.76 3.49 -0.92
CA SER A 289 5.58 3.88 -2.06
C SER A 289 5.09 5.22 -2.60
N SER A 290 5.97 6.00 -3.21
CA SER A 290 5.65 7.37 -3.65
C SER A 290 4.59 7.44 -4.75
N ASN A 291 4.39 6.36 -5.49
CA ASN A 291 3.44 6.26 -6.60
C ASN A 291 2.41 5.14 -6.40
N ASP A 292 2.09 4.83 -5.15
CA ASP A 292 1.17 3.74 -4.83
C ASP A 292 -0.23 4.04 -5.35
N PHE A 293 -0.80 3.09 -6.14
CA PHE A 293 -2.13 3.24 -6.72
C PHE A 293 -3.26 3.06 -5.70
N HIS A 294 -3.00 2.33 -4.61
CA HIS A 294 -3.99 1.98 -3.60
C HIS A 294 -3.89 2.87 -2.36
N SER A 295 -2.66 3.22 -1.97
CA SER A 295 -2.33 4.11 -0.87
C SER A 295 -1.67 5.37 -1.42
N ALA A 296 -2.45 6.18 -2.16
CA ALA A 296 -1.95 7.37 -2.82
C ALA A 296 -1.25 8.32 -1.84
N PHE A 297 -0.10 8.87 -2.24
CA PHE A 297 0.83 9.58 -1.38
C PHE A 297 0.18 10.71 -0.58
N ASP A 298 -0.54 11.62 -1.23
CA ASP A 298 -1.22 12.75 -0.58
C ASP A 298 -2.26 12.29 0.46
N ARG A 299 -2.92 11.14 0.20
CA ARG A 299 -3.92 10.57 1.10
C ARG A 299 -3.32 9.96 2.36
N ILE A 300 -2.04 9.59 2.34
CA ILE A 300 -1.31 9.18 3.55
C ILE A 300 -1.31 10.34 4.54
N TYR A 301 -0.84 11.50 4.11
CA TYR A 301 -0.73 12.69 4.98
C TYR A 301 -2.09 13.22 5.40
N GLN A 302 -3.09 13.23 4.51
CA GLN A 302 -4.46 13.56 4.85
C GLN A 302 -5.05 12.62 5.91
N SER A 303 -4.75 11.32 5.82
CA SER A 303 -5.18 10.34 6.82
C SER A 303 -4.45 10.53 8.16
N MET A 304 -3.14 10.76 8.13
CA MET A 304 -2.35 10.98 9.33
C MET A 304 -2.71 12.29 10.05
N ALA A 305 -3.13 13.31 9.31
CA ALA A 305 -3.62 14.56 9.88
C ALA A 305 -4.91 14.41 10.73
N LEU A 306 -5.63 13.30 10.58
CA LEU A 306 -6.81 12.98 11.39
C LEU A 306 -6.45 12.41 12.77
N LEU A 307 -5.22 11.92 12.96
CA LEU A 307 -4.76 11.38 14.24
C LEU A 307 -4.65 12.50 15.29
N LYS A 308 -5.17 12.23 16.49
CA LYS A 308 -5.16 13.19 17.61
C LYS A 308 -3.90 13.09 18.48
N HIS A 309 -2.87 12.39 18.02
CA HIS A 309 -1.59 12.21 18.72
C HIS A 309 -0.42 12.24 17.72
N PRO A 310 0.80 12.64 18.16
CA PRO A 310 1.96 12.81 17.28
C PRO A 310 2.73 11.49 17.03
N ASN A 311 2.28 10.37 17.60
CA ASN A 311 2.98 9.09 17.52
C ASN A 311 2.70 8.37 16.21
N TRP A 312 3.04 9.01 15.09
CA TRP A 312 2.95 8.41 13.77
C TRP A 312 4.17 8.74 12.91
N ARG A 313 4.48 7.88 11.98
CA ARG A 313 5.56 8.02 11.02
C ARG A 313 5.08 7.59 9.64
N VAL A 314 5.74 8.14 8.63
CA VAL A 314 5.56 7.75 7.24
C VAL A 314 6.91 7.34 6.67
N SER A 315 6.92 6.28 5.89
CA SER A 315 8.09 5.86 5.10
C SER A 315 7.64 5.39 3.73
N THR A 316 8.28 5.92 2.69
CA THR A 316 7.94 5.56 1.30
C THR A 316 9.17 5.17 0.49
N ASN A 317 9.00 4.15 -0.35
CA ASN A 317 9.97 3.79 -1.37
C ASN A 317 9.77 4.68 -2.60
N MET A 318 10.83 5.36 -3.04
CA MET A 318 10.74 6.36 -4.10
C MET A 318 10.54 5.74 -5.48
N HIS A 319 9.77 6.43 -6.33
CA HIS A 319 9.48 6.07 -7.73
C HIS A 319 8.86 4.67 -7.92
N GLN A 320 8.42 4.03 -6.84
CA GLN A 320 7.75 2.73 -6.87
C GLN A 320 6.23 2.90 -6.80
N ASN A 321 5.52 1.96 -7.45
CA ASN A 321 4.08 1.90 -7.33
C ASN A 321 3.69 1.15 -6.05
N HIS A 322 3.50 -0.14 -6.09
CA HIS A 322 2.89 -0.93 -5.00
C HIS A 322 3.92 -1.89 -4.40
N GLY A 323 5.03 -1.35 -3.88
CA GLY A 323 6.16 -2.15 -3.40
C GLY A 323 7.12 -1.39 -2.49
N PRO A 324 6.98 -1.53 -1.16
CA PRO A 324 8.00 -1.04 -0.23
C PRO A 324 9.34 -1.73 -0.48
N GLY A 325 10.43 -1.00 -0.27
CA GLY A 325 11.79 -1.52 -0.31
C GLY A 325 12.27 -2.03 1.04
N PRO A 326 13.52 -2.52 1.14
CA PRO A 326 14.08 -3.05 2.38
C PRO A 326 14.13 -2.02 3.51
N GLU A 327 14.40 -0.74 3.20
CA GLU A 327 14.42 0.35 4.18
C GLU A 327 13.04 0.63 4.80
N GLN A 328 11.97 0.26 4.10
CA GLN A 328 10.59 0.35 4.56
C GLN A 328 10.16 -0.92 5.30
N TRP A 329 10.51 -2.11 4.78
CA TRP A 329 10.15 -3.38 5.41
C TRP A 329 10.73 -3.53 6.81
N VAL A 330 11.97 -3.09 7.04
CA VAL A 330 12.63 -3.18 8.36
C VAL A 330 11.88 -2.38 9.43
N LEU A 331 11.16 -1.34 9.02
CA LEU A 331 10.42 -0.49 9.96
C LEU A 331 9.28 -1.22 10.67
N LEU A 332 8.73 -2.29 10.10
CA LEU A 332 7.75 -3.10 10.82
C LEU A 332 8.37 -3.71 12.09
N ASN A 333 9.54 -4.34 11.96
CA ASN A 333 10.26 -4.93 13.09
C ASN A 333 10.64 -3.84 14.11
N GLN A 334 11.25 -2.74 13.64
CA GLN A 334 11.67 -1.63 14.50
C GLN A 334 10.49 -0.97 15.25
N TRP A 335 9.32 -0.83 14.57
CA TRP A 335 8.13 -0.25 15.15
C TRP A 335 7.53 -1.12 16.24
N PHE A 336 7.43 -2.41 16.00
CA PHE A 336 6.92 -3.36 16.96
C PHE A 336 7.91 -3.63 18.10
N ASP A 337 9.22 -3.64 17.82
CA ASP A 337 10.26 -3.69 18.87
C ASP A 337 10.12 -2.51 19.83
N GLN A 338 9.92 -1.30 19.30
CA GLN A 338 9.75 -0.10 20.12
C GLN A 338 8.45 -0.12 20.94
N TYR A 339 7.32 -0.39 20.32
CA TYR A 339 6.01 -0.17 20.94
C TYR A 339 5.37 -1.41 21.57
N LEU A 340 5.71 -2.61 21.11
CA LEU A 340 5.22 -3.84 21.74
C LEU A 340 6.20 -4.39 22.77
N ARG A 341 7.51 -4.36 22.46
CA ARG A 341 8.55 -4.99 23.31
C ARG A 341 9.29 -4.00 24.20
N GLY A 342 9.17 -2.70 23.96
CA GLY A 342 9.90 -1.67 24.69
C GLY A 342 11.41 -1.73 24.43
N LEU A 343 11.86 -2.33 23.32
CA LEU A 343 13.26 -2.40 22.96
C LEU A 343 13.73 -1.08 22.37
N ASN A 344 15.00 -0.73 22.65
CA ASN A 344 15.67 0.37 21.98
C ASN A 344 16.33 -0.16 20.69
N PRO A 345 15.91 0.26 19.50
CA PRO A 345 16.27 1.56 18.99
C PRO A 345 15.05 2.47 18.78
N SER A 346 15.03 3.64 19.37
CA SER A 346 13.96 4.60 19.11
C SER A 346 14.00 5.04 17.64
N ILE A 347 12.90 4.81 16.95
CA ILE A 347 12.68 5.41 15.63
C ILE A 347 12.52 6.92 15.84
N PRO A 348 13.29 7.77 15.11
CA PRO A 348 13.18 9.22 15.25
C PRO A 348 11.76 9.73 15.06
N PRO A 349 11.40 10.88 15.61
CA PRO A 349 10.13 11.53 15.28
C PRO A 349 10.10 11.86 13.78
N THR A 350 8.90 12.04 13.22
CA THR A 350 8.73 12.60 11.87
C THR A 350 9.62 13.81 11.70
N PRO A 351 10.51 13.86 10.69
CA PRO A 351 11.46 14.96 10.54
C PRO A 351 10.75 16.31 10.46
N PRO A 352 11.00 17.23 11.41
CA PRO A 352 10.38 18.55 11.39
C PRO A 352 10.72 19.31 10.13
N SER A 353 9.72 19.88 9.48
CA SER A 353 9.90 20.65 8.24
C SER A 353 9.04 21.92 8.24
N THR A 354 9.50 22.93 7.50
CA THR A 354 8.76 24.18 7.28
C THR A 354 8.69 24.49 5.78
N PHE A 355 7.67 25.28 5.42
CA PHE A 355 7.44 25.65 4.03
C PHE A 355 6.89 27.08 3.99
N SER A 356 7.49 27.93 3.17
CA SER A 356 7.05 29.30 2.96
C SER A 356 7.26 29.70 1.50
N VAL A 357 6.51 30.71 1.04
CA VAL A 357 6.62 31.23 -0.33
C VAL A 357 6.89 32.73 -0.28
N SER A 358 7.90 33.19 -1.02
CA SER A 358 8.23 34.60 -1.23
C SER A 358 8.89 34.78 -2.57
N ASP A 359 8.57 35.87 -3.27
CA ASP A 359 9.23 36.29 -4.52
C ASP A 359 9.28 35.21 -5.61
N GLY A 360 8.20 34.43 -5.76
CA GLY A 360 8.11 33.35 -6.73
C GLY A 360 8.90 32.10 -6.39
N LEU A 361 9.46 32.02 -5.18
CA LEU A 361 10.21 30.88 -4.68
C LEU A 361 9.53 30.29 -3.44
N ALA A 362 9.42 28.98 -3.42
CA ALA A 362 9.07 28.21 -2.23
C ALA A 362 10.34 27.81 -1.51
N THR A 363 10.48 28.19 -0.25
CA THR A 363 11.57 27.76 0.63
C THR A 363 11.07 26.60 1.49
N PHE A 364 11.68 25.44 1.33
CA PHE A 364 11.46 24.27 2.17
C PHE A 364 12.68 24.02 3.05
N THR A 365 12.45 23.76 4.34
CA THR A 365 13.51 23.37 5.27
C THR A 365 13.13 22.11 6.03
N VAL A 366 14.12 21.29 6.39
CA VAL A 366 13.93 20.10 7.23
C VAL A 366 15.10 19.98 8.21
N THR A 367 14.77 19.64 9.47
CA THR A 367 15.74 19.48 10.57
C THR A 367 15.52 18.10 11.22
N PRO A 368 16.04 17.03 10.59
CA PRO A 368 15.91 15.66 11.12
C PRO A 368 16.50 15.55 12.52
N LYS A 369 15.91 14.70 13.36
CA LYS A 369 16.47 14.37 14.68
C LYS A 369 17.40 13.16 14.60
N ASN A 370 18.12 12.84 15.70
CA ASN A 370 19.05 11.73 15.79
C ASN A 370 20.19 11.84 14.74
N GLN A 371 20.86 12.97 14.72
CA GLN A 371 21.91 13.31 13.76
C GLN A 371 23.08 12.32 13.76
N ASP A 372 23.37 11.69 14.90
CA ASP A 372 24.39 10.64 15.06
C ASP A 372 24.14 9.40 14.20
N ARG A 373 22.87 9.14 13.88
CA ARG A 373 22.44 8.02 13.03
C ARG A 373 22.04 8.43 11.61
N LEU A 374 21.87 9.73 11.38
CA LEU A 374 21.46 10.24 10.07
C LEU A 374 22.60 10.08 9.06
N LEU A 375 22.31 9.44 7.93
CA LEU A 375 23.25 9.24 6.83
C LEU A 375 23.05 10.26 5.73
N ASP A 376 21.79 10.54 5.41
CA ASP A 376 21.42 11.35 4.25
C ASP A 376 20.02 11.98 4.43
N THR A 377 19.82 13.11 3.74
CA THR A 377 18.55 13.81 3.67
C THR A 377 18.33 14.30 2.24
N GLU A 378 17.46 13.65 1.54
CA GLU A 378 17.06 13.99 0.17
C GLU A 378 15.78 14.81 0.19
N VAL A 379 15.69 15.86 -0.61
CA VAL A 379 14.47 16.64 -0.81
C VAL A 379 13.90 16.35 -2.19
N TYR A 380 12.60 16.10 -2.23
CA TYR A 380 11.86 15.79 -3.44
C TYR A 380 10.73 16.78 -3.65
N PHE A 381 10.52 17.16 -4.89
CA PHE A 381 9.41 18.03 -5.29
C PHE A 381 8.76 17.61 -6.60
N SER A 382 7.52 18.04 -6.80
CA SER A 382 6.80 17.79 -8.06
C SER A 382 5.75 18.85 -8.31
N TYR A 383 5.44 19.07 -9.60
CA TYR A 383 4.33 19.91 -10.06
C TYR A 383 3.15 19.11 -10.61
N ASP A 384 3.17 17.79 -10.54
CA ASP A 384 2.10 16.92 -11.03
C ASP A 384 1.04 16.70 -9.94
N PRO A 385 -0.23 17.06 -10.15
CA PRO A 385 -1.32 16.82 -9.20
C PRO A 385 -1.66 15.34 -9.01
N ASN A 386 -1.35 14.47 -10.00
CA ASN A 386 -1.69 13.05 -9.95
C ASN A 386 -0.64 12.25 -9.17
N SER A 387 -0.88 11.99 -7.89
CA SER A 387 0.08 11.29 -7.03
C SER A 387 0.43 9.86 -7.50
N ARG A 388 -0.35 9.24 -8.37
CA ARG A 388 -0.07 7.88 -8.89
C ARG A 388 0.94 7.87 -10.03
N THR A 389 1.02 8.96 -10.78
CA THR A 389 1.92 9.12 -11.94
C THR A 389 2.97 10.19 -11.70
N ARG A 390 2.89 10.90 -10.56
CA ARG A 390 3.78 11.99 -10.17
C ARG A 390 5.25 11.56 -10.23
N PHE A 391 6.04 12.29 -10.99
CA PHE A 391 7.48 12.18 -10.90
C PHE A 391 8.01 13.11 -9.80
N TRP A 392 8.77 12.56 -8.88
CA TRP A 392 9.42 13.30 -7.83
C TRP A 392 10.82 13.71 -8.26
N ASN A 393 11.03 15.00 -8.52
CA ASN A 393 12.33 15.56 -8.85
C ASN A 393 13.16 15.67 -7.57
N HIS A 394 14.41 15.28 -7.64
CA HIS A 394 15.37 15.53 -6.58
C HIS A 394 15.80 16.99 -6.59
N ALA A 395 15.75 17.67 -5.44
CA ALA A 395 16.21 19.03 -5.26
C ALA A 395 17.56 19.05 -4.55
N SER A 396 18.54 19.77 -5.11
CA SER A 396 19.82 19.99 -4.47
C SER A 396 19.66 20.89 -3.26
N SER A 397 19.74 20.34 -2.07
CA SER A 397 19.59 21.05 -0.80
C SER A 397 20.94 21.53 -0.26
N GLN A 398 20.93 22.68 0.45
CA GLN A 398 22.07 23.19 1.20
C GLN A 398 21.94 22.81 2.66
N LYS A 399 23.00 22.26 3.23
CA LYS A 399 23.07 21.92 4.67
C LYS A 399 23.73 23.06 5.44
N THR A 400 23.03 23.56 6.47
CA THR A 400 23.54 24.53 7.45
C THR A 400 23.26 24.01 8.86
N GLY A 401 24.32 23.63 9.57
CA GLY A 401 24.17 22.90 10.84
C GLY A 401 23.40 21.60 10.66
N ASP A 402 22.29 21.43 11.37
CA ASP A 402 21.41 20.26 11.33
C ASP A 402 20.21 20.45 10.39
N THR A 403 20.18 21.50 9.61
CA THR A 403 19.05 21.87 8.74
C THR A 403 19.45 21.79 7.27
N TRP A 404 18.61 21.17 6.46
CA TRP A 404 18.68 21.19 5.00
C TRP A 404 17.64 22.17 4.47
N SER A 405 18.03 22.99 3.49
CA SER A 405 17.17 23.99 2.88
C SER A 405 17.25 23.93 1.36
N VAL A 406 16.14 24.20 0.70
CA VAL A 406 16.05 24.30 -0.76
C VAL A 406 15.06 25.39 -1.15
N GLN A 407 15.35 26.09 -2.26
CA GLN A 407 14.43 26.99 -2.93
C GLN A 407 13.93 26.36 -4.22
N ILE A 408 12.62 26.32 -4.42
CA ILE A 408 11.95 25.70 -5.57
C ILE A 408 11.08 26.76 -6.24
N PRO A 409 11.21 26.97 -7.56
CA PRO A 409 10.35 27.92 -8.29
C PRO A 409 8.86 27.57 -8.14
N VAL A 410 8.02 28.56 -7.92
CA VAL A 410 6.56 28.43 -7.93
C VAL A 410 6.06 28.91 -9.29
N HIS A 411 5.32 28.06 -10.00
CA HIS A 411 4.85 28.33 -11.35
C HIS A 411 3.36 28.62 -11.38
N GLU A 412 2.97 29.50 -12.30
CA GLU A 412 1.57 29.80 -12.55
C GLU A 412 0.80 28.53 -13.00
N ASN A 413 -0.37 28.32 -12.44
CA ASN A 413 -1.27 27.21 -12.75
C ASN A 413 -0.72 25.79 -12.48
N LEU A 414 0.44 25.64 -11.81
CA LEU A 414 0.97 24.36 -11.41
C LEU A 414 0.95 24.24 -9.87
N PRO A 415 0.46 23.14 -9.32
CA PRO A 415 0.65 22.85 -7.90
C PRO A 415 2.13 22.55 -7.63
N LEU A 416 2.58 22.79 -6.40
CA LEU A 416 3.90 22.35 -5.94
C LEU A 416 3.73 21.45 -4.73
N TYR A 417 4.32 20.28 -4.80
CA TYR A 417 4.42 19.33 -3.68
C TYR A 417 5.88 19.17 -3.30
N VAL A 418 6.20 19.14 -2.00
CA VAL A 418 7.56 18.96 -1.51
C VAL A 418 7.59 18.20 -0.20
N PHE A 419 8.58 17.33 -0.04
CA PHE A 419 8.88 16.63 1.21
C PHE A 419 10.36 16.22 1.22
N SER A 420 10.84 15.69 2.36
CA SER A 420 12.17 15.08 2.45
C SER A 420 12.09 13.61 2.85
N LEU A 421 13.05 12.82 2.37
CA LEU A 421 13.32 11.46 2.78
C LEU A 421 14.64 11.46 3.57
N CYS A 422 14.58 11.12 4.85
CA CYS A 422 15.73 11.08 5.75
C CYS A 422 16.12 9.62 5.99
N ARG A 423 17.35 9.26 5.60
CA ARG A 423 17.88 7.89 5.75
C ARG A 423 18.75 7.79 6.99
N TYR A 424 18.48 6.77 7.79
CA TYR A 424 19.16 6.53 9.06
C TYR A 424 19.83 5.16 9.07
N ARG A 425 20.95 5.07 9.79
CA ARG A 425 21.64 3.81 10.05
C ARG A 425 20.91 3.00 11.11
N LEU A 426 20.79 1.69 10.91
CA LEU A 426 20.45 0.72 11.94
C LEU A 426 21.66 0.47 12.85
N ASN A 427 21.45 0.04 14.09
CA ASN A 427 22.54 -0.32 15.00
C ASN A 427 23.35 -1.51 14.45
N GLN A 428 22.67 -2.43 13.76
CA GLN A 428 23.27 -3.54 13.03
C GLN A 428 22.41 -3.86 11.81
N PRO A 429 22.97 -4.44 10.74
CA PRO A 429 22.19 -4.92 9.62
C PRO A 429 21.12 -5.92 10.05
N VAL A 430 19.93 -5.81 9.49
CA VAL A 430 18.79 -6.67 9.78
C VAL A 430 18.50 -7.56 8.56
N GLN A 431 18.49 -8.88 8.80
CA GLN A 431 18.04 -9.83 7.81
C GLN A 431 16.51 -9.78 7.74
N LEU A 432 15.98 -9.42 6.58
CA LEU A 432 14.58 -9.53 6.24
C LEU A 432 14.29 -10.90 5.60
N GLN A 433 13.04 -11.17 5.33
CA GLN A 433 12.64 -12.45 4.74
C GLN A 433 13.37 -12.79 3.42
N ARG A 434 13.71 -11.80 2.61
CA ARG A 434 14.32 -11.99 1.27
C ARG A 434 15.64 -11.27 1.05
N GLU A 435 15.96 -10.29 1.87
CA GLU A 435 17.11 -9.40 1.67
C GLU A 435 17.57 -8.83 3.01
N GLN A 436 18.70 -8.14 3.03
CA GLN A 436 19.26 -7.53 4.22
C GLN A 436 19.31 -6.00 4.05
N THR A 437 19.12 -5.25 5.13
CA THR A 437 19.34 -3.81 5.14
C THR A 437 20.11 -3.36 6.38
N ALA A 438 20.94 -2.32 6.21
CA ALA A 438 21.63 -1.64 7.29
C ALA A 438 21.02 -0.26 7.58
N THR A 439 19.96 0.12 6.85
CA THR A 439 19.36 1.44 6.90
C THR A 439 17.84 1.36 6.91
N PHE A 440 17.20 2.44 7.35
CA PHE A 440 15.78 2.71 7.20
C PHE A 440 15.58 4.17 6.80
N ALA A 441 14.43 4.50 6.24
CA ALA A 441 14.12 5.85 5.80
C ALA A 441 12.80 6.34 6.39
N LEU A 442 12.73 7.65 6.70
CA LEU A 442 11.53 8.33 7.19
C LEU A 442 11.25 9.56 6.34
N ASN A 443 9.99 9.79 6.03
CA ASN A 443 9.56 11.01 5.37
C ASN A 443 9.33 12.14 6.39
N SER A 444 9.59 13.40 5.96
CA SER A 444 9.02 14.58 6.60
C SER A 444 7.51 14.69 6.30
N LEU A 445 6.87 15.76 6.75
CA LEU A 445 5.56 16.16 6.23
C LEU A 445 5.66 16.45 4.73
N GLU A 446 4.60 16.12 3.99
CA GLU A 446 4.37 16.66 2.67
C GLU A 446 3.79 18.07 2.81
N HIS A 447 4.35 19.02 2.12
CA HIS A 447 3.80 20.36 1.96
C HIS A 447 3.29 20.51 0.53
N ALA A 448 2.10 21.08 0.38
CA ALA A 448 1.47 21.31 -0.91
C ALA A 448 1.06 22.78 -1.06
N LEU A 449 1.36 23.34 -2.20
CA LEU A 449 0.92 24.65 -2.64
C LEU A 449 -0.02 24.48 -3.84
N ILE A 450 -1.25 24.88 -3.68
CA ILE A 450 -2.25 24.78 -4.75
C ILE A 450 -2.44 26.16 -5.38
N PRO A 451 -2.45 26.29 -6.72
CA PRO A 451 -2.43 27.59 -7.42
C PRO A 451 -3.56 28.55 -7.05
N GLU A 452 -4.71 28.03 -6.65
CA GLU A 452 -5.89 28.84 -6.25
C GLU A 452 -5.66 29.63 -4.96
N ILE A 453 -4.65 29.27 -4.16
CA ILE A 453 -4.33 29.84 -2.86
C ILE A 453 -3.20 30.88 -2.97
N VAL A 454 -2.49 30.92 -4.11
CA VAL A 454 -1.29 31.74 -4.29
C VAL A 454 -1.61 33.08 -4.92
N ASP A 455 -1.02 34.18 -4.38
CA ASP A 455 -1.05 35.48 -5.05
C ASP A 455 -0.27 35.37 -6.40
N ARG A 456 -0.99 35.51 -7.51
CA ARG A 456 -0.45 35.40 -8.87
C ARG A 456 0.72 36.34 -9.15
N LYS A 457 0.82 37.46 -8.44
CA LYS A 457 1.94 38.41 -8.57
C LYS A 457 3.29 37.86 -8.12
N GLN A 458 3.27 36.76 -7.35
CA GLN A 458 4.48 36.11 -6.84
C GLN A 458 4.89 34.88 -7.62
N LEU A 459 4.26 34.60 -8.76
CA LEU A 459 4.54 33.37 -9.53
C LEU A 459 5.55 33.65 -10.64
N SER A 460 6.44 32.69 -10.86
CA SER A 460 7.34 32.69 -12.01
C SER A 460 6.62 32.19 -13.26
N GLN A 461 7.23 32.43 -14.42
CA GLN A 461 6.76 31.83 -15.68
C GLN A 461 6.86 30.28 -15.61
N LEU A 462 6.15 29.60 -16.52
CA LEU A 462 6.26 28.16 -16.68
C LEU A 462 7.73 27.74 -16.88
N PRO A 463 8.12 26.55 -16.39
CA PRO A 463 9.48 26.05 -16.55
C PRO A 463 9.84 25.98 -18.03
N LYS A 464 11.09 26.30 -18.36
CA LYS A 464 11.61 26.11 -19.72
C LYS A 464 11.60 24.64 -20.07
N THR A 465 11.13 24.33 -21.26
CA THR A 465 11.12 22.93 -21.75
C THR A 465 12.56 22.44 -21.97
N ARG A 466 12.80 21.19 -21.63
CA ARG A 466 14.06 20.47 -21.87
C ARG A 466 13.84 19.28 -22.81
N ASP A 467 14.86 18.95 -23.56
CA ASP A 467 14.92 17.79 -24.45
C ASP A 467 15.58 16.56 -23.80
N VAL A 468 16.43 16.78 -22.79
CA VAL A 468 17.10 15.70 -22.06
C VAL A 468 16.11 15.04 -21.12
N PHE A 469 15.74 13.80 -21.45
CA PHE A 469 14.89 12.97 -20.61
C PHE A 469 15.69 12.35 -19.47
N GLU A 470 16.88 11.77 -19.80
CA GLU A 470 17.76 11.14 -18.82
C GLU A 470 19.20 11.11 -19.34
N ASP A 471 20.17 11.50 -18.51
CA ASP A 471 21.61 11.45 -18.82
C ASP A 471 22.38 10.48 -17.92
N PHE A 472 21.69 9.85 -16.99
CA PHE A 472 22.24 8.87 -16.03
C PHE A 472 23.46 9.36 -15.20
N GLN A 473 23.65 10.69 -15.08
CA GLN A 473 24.73 11.23 -14.25
C GLN A 473 24.62 10.82 -12.77
N PHE A 474 23.41 10.51 -12.31
CA PHE A 474 23.12 9.96 -10.97
C PHE A 474 22.75 8.47 -11.00
N GLY A 475 23.15 7.75 -12.03
CA GLY A 475 22.80 6.36 -12.25
C GLY A 475 21.30 6.17 -12.48
N THR A 476 20.71 5.19 -11.81
CA THR A 476 19.28 4.86 -11.92
C THR A 476 18.45 5.38 -10.72
N ARG A 477 18.90 6.43 -10.03
CA ARG A 477 18.22 6.99 -8.84
C ARG A 477 16.76 7.36 -9.13
N ASP A 478 16.49 7.95 -10.29
CA ASP A 478 15.17 8.43 -10.72
C ASP A 478 14.31 7.32 -11.37
N TRP A 479 14.75 6.07 -11.23
CA TRP A 479 14.12 4.91 -11.82
C TRP A 479 13.81 3.87 -10.74
N SER A 480 12.64 3.29 -10.81
CA SER A 480 12.28 2.14 -10.01
C SER A 480 12.76 0.85 -10.66
N SER A 481 13.20 -0.10 -9.87
CA SER A 481 13.52 -1.46 -10.32
C SER A 481 13.33 -2.46 -9.18
N ARG A 482 12.88 -3.66 -9.50
CA ARG A 482 12.79 -4.76 -8.53
C ARG A 482 14.02 -5.67 -8.55
N ASP A 483 14.66 -5.79 -9.71
CA ASP A 483 15.73 -6.77 -9.95
C ASP A 483 16.93 -6.15 -10.68
N GLN A 484 16.94 -4.83 -10.83
CA GLN A 484 17.95 -4.04 -11.59
C GLN A 484 18.08 -4.48 -13.08
N ARG A 485 17.16 -5.29 -13.60
CA ARG A 485 17.17 -5.79 -14.98
C ARG A 485 16.13 -5.11 -15.87
N SER A 486 15.14 -4.49 -15.27
CA SER A 486 14.20 -3.56 -15.91
C SER A 486 14.09 -2.34 -15.05
N ILE A 487 14.25 -1.16 -15.63
CA ILE A 487 14.13 0.13 -14.96
C ILE A 487 12.93 0.88 -15.50
N LYS A 488 12.16 1.49 -14.60
CA LYS A 488 10.90 2.17 -14.90
C LYS A 488 10.84 3.53 -14.26
N THR A 489 10.33 4.52 -14.99
CA THR A 489 10.19 5.90 -14.49
C THR A 489 8.83 6.49 -14.80
N TYR A 490 8.45 7.53 -14.04
CA TYR A 490 7.30 8.41 -14.28
C TYR A 490 7.72 9.75 -14.90
N LYS A 491 8.95 9.89 -15.33
CA LYS A 491 9.58 11.15 -15.74
C LYS A 491 8.87 11.86 -16.90
N PHE A 492 8.10 11.14 -17.71
CA PHE A 492 7.25 11.75 -18.74
C PHE A 492 6.16 12.69 -18.17
N GLN A 493 5.85 12.61 -16.88
CA GLN A 493 4.85 13.46 -16.23
C GLN A 493 5.43 14.78 -15.68
N THR A 494 6.74 15.04 -15.87
CA THR A 494 7.31 16.36 -15.54
C THR A 494 6.84 17.42 -16.55
N PRO A 495 6.32 18.56 -16.08
CA PRO A 495 5.78 19.59 -16.99
C PRO A 495 6.84 20.34 -17.81
N ASP A 496 8.12 20.27 -17.42
CA ASP A 496 9.25 20.86 -18.12
C ASP A 496 9.82 19.99 -19.25
N LEU A 497 9.29 18.81 -19.48
CA LEU A 497 9.69 17.94 -20.58
C LEU A 497 8.92 18.28 -21.86
N ASP A 498 9.62 18.46 -22.99
CA ASP A 498 8.98 18.65 -24.30
C ASP A 498 8.38 17.33 -24.79
N ARG A 499 7.09 17.16 -24.57
CA ARG A 499 6.31 15.95 -24.93
C ARG A 499 5.54 16.11 -26.24
N SER A 500 6.03 16.98 -27.14
CA SER A 500 5.42 17.14 -28.47
C SER A 500 5.46 15.81 -29.24
N ASP A 501 4.36 15.46 -29.89
CA ASP A 501 4.26 14.26 -30.73
C ASP A 501 5.13 14.33 -32.00
N SER A 502 5.69 15.48 -32.31
CA SER A 502 6.73 15.66 -33.35
C SER A 502 8.12 15.17 -32.89
N ASN A 503 8.30 14.85 -31.60
CA ASN A 503 9.59 14.42 -31.09
C ASN A 503 9.80 12.91 -31.28
N GLN A 504 11.07 12.52 -31.39
CA GLN A 504 11.56 11.13 -31.35
C GLN A 504 12.38 10.91 -30.09
N LEU A 505 12.41 9.68 -29.60
CA LEU A 505 13.40 9.28 -28.61
C LEU A 505 14.74 9.00 -29.29
N LEU A 506 15.77 9.73 -28.89
CA LEU A 506 17.16 9.43 -29.22
C LEU A 506 17.78 8.72 -28.01
N ILE A 507 18.07 7.44 -28.14
CA ILE A 507 18.69 6.61 -27.12
C ILE A 507 20.14 6.34 -27.49
N ARG A 508 21.07 6.79 -26.66
CA ARG A 508 22.49 6.50 -26.79
C ARG A 508 22.85 5.37 -25.83
N LEU A 509 23.42 4.30 -26.39
CA LEU A 509 23.76 3.12 -25.59
C LEU A 509 25.08 2.49 -26.05
N ASN A 510 25.73 1.81 -25.12
CA ASN A 510 26.96 1.07 -25.31
C ASN A 510 26.73 -0.41 -24.94
N PRO A 511 26.65 -1.33 -25.89
CA PRO A 511 26.43 -2.75 -25.64
C PRO A 511 27.59 -3.47 -24.96
N ARG A 512 28.78 -2.85 -24.92
CA ARG A 512 29.97 -3.41 -24.27
C ARG A 512 30.35 -4.81 -24.78
N GLY A 513 30.38 -4.96 -26.09
CA GLY A 513 30.71 -6.21 -26.77
C GLY A 513 29.60 -7.27 -26.79
N LYS A 514 28.44 -7.01 -26.18
CA LYS A 514 27.31 -7.94 -26.14
C LYS A 514 26.35 -7.76 -27.30
N ARG A 515 25.71 -8.86 -27.71
CA ARG A 515 24.60 -8.84 -28.66
C ARG A 515 23.28 -8.61 -27.93
N LEU A 516 22.78 -7.37 -27.92
CA LEU A 516 21.63 -6.98 -27.12
C LEU A 516 20.38 -6.75 -27.98
N ALA A 517 19.22 -6.90 -27.35
CA ALA A 517 17.94 -6.37 -27.80
C ALA A 517 17.45 -5.31 -26.81
N LEU A 518 17.06 -4.14 -27.32
CA LEU A 518 16.42 -3.07 -26.57
C LEU A 518 14.91 -3.32 -26.55
N ARG A 519 14.31 -3.32 -25.37
CA ARG A 519 12.86 -3.34 -25.15
C ARG A 519 12.43 -2.11 -24.41
N LEU A 520 11.44 -1.40 -24.94
CA LEU A 520 10.82 -0.23 -24.32
C LEU A 520 9.33 -0.52 -24.11
N ASN A 521 8.81 -0.18 -22.95
CA ASN A 521 7.39 -0.21 -22.68
C ASN A 521 6.94 1.19 -22.23
N ALA A 522 5.85 1.68 -22.79
CA ALA A 522 5.20 2.92 -22.42
C ALA A 522 3.76 2.61 -22.00
N GLY A 523 3.31 3.13 -20.87
CA GLY A 523 1.97 2.86 -20.35
C GLY A 523 1.27 4.13 -19.95
N SER A 524 -0.05 4.19 -20.17
CA SER A 524 -0.92 5.31 -19.81
C SER A 524 -1.77 5.03 -18.58
N LYS A 525 -1.53 3.93 -17.89
CA LYS A 525 -2.31 3.53 -16.72
C LYS A 525 -2.25 4.59 -15.63
N PHE A 526 -3.37 4.85 -14.99
CA PHE A 526 -3.59 5.85 -13.94
C PHE A 526 -3.67 7.32 -14.43
N LEU A 527 -3.60 7.55 -15.70
CA LEU A 527 -4.06 8.82 -16.27
C LEU A 527 -5.60 8.84 -16.37
N SER A 528 -6.17 9.96 -16.80
CA SER A 528 -7.60 10.12 -17.03
C SER A 528 -8.15 9.11 -18.05
N GLN A 529 -9.45 8.77 -18.00
CA GLN A 529 -10.05 7.79 -18.90
C GLN A 529 -9.82 8.15 -20.35
N GLU A 530 -9.91 9.43 -20.69
CA GLU A 530 -9.63 9.99 -22.02
C GLU A 530 -8.15 9.91 -22.39
N ASN A 531 -7.23 9.99 -21.40
CA ASN A 531 -5.78 9.96 -21.59
C ASN A 531 -5.18 8.55 -21.45
N ASN A 532 -5.99 7.56 -21.07
CA ASN A 532 -5.53 6.18 -20.93
C ASN A 532 -5.59 5.46 -22.29
N LEU A 533 -4.49 5.46 -22.99
CA LEU A 533 -4.34 4.80 -24.27
C LEU A 533 -3.96 3.31 -24.16
N GLY A 534 -3.73 2.79 -22.92
CA GLY A 534 -3.28 1.42 -22.68
C GLY A 534 -1.76 1.30 -22.63
N ASP A 535 -1.26 0.11 -22.95
CA ASP A 535 0.16 -0.22 -22.91
C ASP A 535 0.72 -0.40 -24.34
N PHE A 536 1.95 0.09 -24.52
CA PHE A 536 2.68 0.09 -25.78
C PHE A 536 4.04 -0.56 -25.60
N SER A 537 4.51 -1.26 -26.61
CA SER A 537 5.82 -1.92 -26.60
C SER A 537 6.60 -1.66 -27.88
N TYR A 538 7.92 -1.57 -27.72
CA TYR A 538 8.88 -1.48 -28.83
C TYR A 538 10.03 -2.45 -28.57
N VAL A 539 10.47 -3.16 -29.60
CA VAL A 539 11.59 -4.10 -29.54
C VAL A 539 12.51 -3.88 -30.74
N LYS A 540 13.79 -3.72 -30.47
CA LYS A 540 14.82 -3.61 -31.51
C LYS A 540 16.04 -4.47 -31.17
N ASN A 541 16.42 -5.36 -32.07
CA ASN A 541 17.71 -6.03 -32.01
C ASN A 541 18.80 -5.04 -32.42
N LEU A 542 19.83 -4.91 -31.59
CA LEU A 542 20.97 -4.06 -31.92
C LEU A 542 21.80 -4.70 -33.03
N LEU A 543 22.20 -3.87 -34.00
CA LEU A 543 22.95 -4.30 -35.16
C LEU A 543 24.45 -4.48 -34.88
N SER A 544 24.93 -3.72 -33.90
CA SER A 544 26.33 -3.72 -33.48
C SER A 544 26.47 -3.95 -31.99
N ASN A 545 27.56 -4.53 -31.55
CA ASN A 545 28.00 -4.61 -30.15
C ASN A 545 28.88 -3.40 -29.71
N GLU A 546 29.04 -2.41 -30.59
CA GLU A 546 29.70 -1.12 -30.35
C GLU A 546 28.70 -0.04 -29.93
N PRO A 547 29.19 1.10 -29.35
CA PRO A 547 28.33 2.23 -29.02
C PRO A 547 27.51 2.72 -30.21
N GLN A 548 26.22 3.01 -30.01
CA GLN A 548 25.31 3.41 -31.08
C GLN A 548 24.18 4.30 -30.58
N GLU A 549 23.61 5.05 -31.52
CA GLU A 549 22.41 5.86 -31.31
C GLU A 549 21.21 5.18 -31.97
N ILE A 550 20.10 5.16 -31.27
CA ILE A 550 18.84 4.62 -31.74
C ILE A 550 17.79 5.71 -31.72
N LEU A 551 17.21 6.00 -32.88
CA LEU A 551 16.03 6.82 -33.00
C LEU A 551 14.79 5.92 -32.95
N VAL A 552 13.82 6.32 -32.14
CA VAL A 552 12.55 5.61 -31.96
C VAL A 552 11.40 6.59 -32.10
N ASN A 553 10.55 6.36 -33.09
CA ASN A 553 9.34 7.14 -33.31
C ASN A 553 8.20 6.63 -32.42
N ARG A 554 7.24 7.47 -32.08
CA ARG A 554 6.03 7.04 -31.39
C ARG A 554 5.22 5.99 -32.16
N HIS A 555 5.29 6.01 -33.50
CA HIS A 555 4.62 5.05 -34.38
C HIS A 555 5.30 3.67 -34.43
N ASP A 556 6.55 3.56 -33.94
CA ASP A 556 7.26 2.28 -33.85
C ASP A 556 6.77 1.43 -32.67
N PHE A 557 6.06 2.06 -31.73
CA PHE A 557 5.46 1.37 -30.61
C PHE A 557 4.18 0.64 -31.03
N LYS A 558 4.07 -0.63 -30.62
CA LYS A 558 2.91 -1.48 -30.89
C LYS A 558 1.97 -1.48 -29.68
N SER A 559 0.68 -1.25 -29.93
CA SER A 559 -0.39 -1.38 -28.95
C SER A 559 -1.21 -2.65 -29.25
N THR A 560 -1.67 -3.33 -28.21
CA THR A 560 -2.62 -4.45 -28.33
C THR A 560 -4.01 -4.00 -28.80
N GLU A 561 -4.34 -2.70 -28.63
CA GLU A 561 -5.62 -2.09 -29.00
C GLU A 561 -5.56 -1.32 -30.33
N GLY A 562 -4.44 -1.37 -31.05
CA GLY A 562 -4.27 -0.67 -32.34
C GLY A 562 -4.20 0.86 -32.23
N LYS A 563 -4.00 1.41 -31.02
CA LYS A 563 -3.86 2.86 -30.79
C LYS A 563 -2.45 3.33 -31.10
N THR A 564 -2.32 4.63 -31.39
CA THR A 564 -1.03 5.31 -31.57
C THR A 564 -0.58 5.93 -30.25
N LEU A 565 0.70 5.79 -29.91
CA LEU A 565 1.31 6.40 -28.72
C LEU A 565 1.34 7.93 -28.87
N GLU A 566 0.97 8.64 -27.81
CA GLU A 566 1.14 10.08 -27.64
C GLU A 566 2.06 10.32 -26.45
N TRP A 567 3.15 11.08 -26.63
CA TRP A 567 4.14 11.28 -25.56
C TRP A 567 3.56 11.98 -24.34
N SER A 568 2.61 12.88 -24.52
CA SER A 568 1.91 13.57 -23.43
C SER A 568 1.05 12.63 -22.58
N LYS A 569 0.68 11.46 -23.10
CA LYS A 569 -0.14 10.45 -22.44
C LYS A 569 0.67 9.24 -21.93
N VAL A 570 1.98 9.37 -21.83
CA VAL A 570 2.85 8.36 -21.20
C VAL A 570 2.93 8.63 -19.70
N ALA A 571 2.32 7.78 -18.90
CA ALA A 571 2.43 7.80 -17.45
C ALA A 571 3.70 7.11 -16.95
N THR A 572 4.03 5.97 -17.57
CA THR A 572 5.19 5.16 -17.18
C THR A 572 6.02 4.79 -18.41
N PHE A 573 7.33 4.82 -18.24
CA PHE A 573 8.28 4.40 -19.26
C PHE A 573 9.26 3.40 -18.68
N GLU A 574 9.42 2.24 -19.35
CA GLU A 574 10.29 1.16 -18.87
C GLU A 574 11.31 0.78 -19.95
N VAL A 575 12.53 0.54 -19.52
CA VAL A 575 13.64 0.10 -20.35
C VAL A 575 14.19 -1.23 -19.86
N THR A 576 14.39 -2.15 -20.79
CA THR A 576 14.99 -3.46 -20.55
C THR A 576 15.98 -3.76 -21.67
N LEU A 577 17.14 -4.30 -21.33
CA LEU A 577 18.07 -4.88 -22.28
C LEU A 577 18.09 -6.41 -22.11
N VAL A 578 18.05 -7.13 -23.23
CA VAL A 578 18.08 -8.59 -23.25
C VAL A 578 19.31 -9.05 -24.04
N ASP A 579 20.12 -9.90 -23.43
CA ASP A 579 21.23 -10.57 -24.08
C ASP A 579 20.64 -11.61 -25.05
N ARG A 580 20.97 -11.48 -26.36
CA ARG A 580 20.39 -12.33 -27.42
C ARG A 580 20.97 -13.74 -27.47
N ASP A 581 22.13 -13.94 -26.88
CA ASP A 581 22.81 -15.24 -26.87
C ASP A 581 22.29 -16.10 -25.71
N THR A 582 21.96 -15.49 -24.57
CA THR A 582 21.42 -16.20 -23.40
C THR A 582 19.91 -16.08 -23.23
N ASN A 583 19.29 -15.14 -23.94
CA ASN A 583 17.89 -14.72 -23.76
C ASN A 583 17.55 -14.22 -22.33
N GLU A 584 18.56 -13.78 -21.60
CA GLU A 584 18.39 -13.25 -20.24
C GLU A 584 18.40 -11.73 -20.24
N LYS A 585 17.67 -11.14 -19.29
CA LYS A 585 17.73 -9.68 -19.04
C LYS A 585 19.08 -9.30 -18.46
N VAL A 586 19.69 -8.28 -19.03
CA VAL A 586 20.97 -7.73 -18.55
C VAL A 586 20.71 -6.85 -17.34
N MET A 587 21.61 -6.93 -16.36
CA MET A 587 21.57 -6.06 -15.19
C MET A 587 21.92 -4.62 -15.60
N LEU A 588 21.00 -3.69 -15.34
CA LEU A 588 21.20 -2.26 -15.55
C LEU A 588 21.77 -1.66 -14.27
N THR A 589 23.03 -1.21 -14.32
CA THR A 589 23.70 -0.71 -13.13
C THR A 589 23.15 0.63 -12.66
N SER A 590 23.11 0.83 -11.33
CA SER A 590 22.78 2.11 -10.70
C SER A 590 23.97 3.10 -10.65
N LYS A 591 25.19 2.68 -11.02
CA LYS A 591 26.37 3.53 -10.96
C LYS A 591 26.48 4.45 -12.17
N ALA A 592 26.71 5.74 -11.93
CA ALA A 592 26.93 6.72 -12.97
C ALA A 592 28.10 6.33 -13.89
N GLY A 593 27.94 6.50 -15.19
CA GLY A 593 28.94 6.20 -16.23
C GLY A 593 29.27 4.72 -16.45
N GLN A 594 28.62 3.79 -15.72
CA GLN A 594 28.86 2.34 -15.83
C GLN A 594 27.69 1.59 -16.47
N GLY A 595 26.61 2.28 -16.87
CA GLY A 595 25.43 1.69 -17.49
C GLY A 595 25.65 1.31 -18.94
N PHE A 596 24.77 0.46 -19.47
CA PHE A 596 24.65 0.19 -20.90
C PHE A 596 23.97 1.35 -21.65
N ILE A 597 23.13 2.13 -20.96
CA ILE A 597 22.43 3.28 -21.53
C ILE A 597 23.12 4.53 -21.03
N GLU A 598 23.53 5.39 -21.94
CA GLU A 598 24.29 6.60 -21.65
C GLU A 598 23.36 7.82 -21.55
N SER A 599 22.37 7.92 -22.43
CA SER A 599 21.36 8.98 -22.37
C SER A 599 20.08 8.64 -23.13
N ILE A 600 19.01 9.31 -22.77
CA ILE A 600 17.73 9.32 -23.48
C ILE A 600 17.32 10.78 -23.66
N LYS A 601 17.00 11.20 -24.92
CA LYS A 601 16.57 12.56 -25.26
C LYS A 601 15.29 12.52 -26.08
N LEU A 602 14.50 13.58 -25.99
CA LEU A 602 13.41 13.87 -26.93
C LEU A 602 13.95 14.83 -27.98
N LYS A 603 14.12 14.38 -29.22
CA LYS A 603 14.67 15.13 -30.31
C LYS A 603 13.56 15.53 -31.29
N LYS A 604 13.47 16.83 -31.63
CA LYS A 604 12.57 17.28 -32.71
C LYS A 604 12.91 16.59 -34.02
N ILE A 605 11.90 16.22 -34.78
CA ILE A 605 12.05 15.76 -36.14
C ILE A 605 12.31 17.02 -36.98
N ASP A 606 13.51 17.16 -37.50
CA ASP A 606 13.77 18.13 -38.57
C ASP A 606 12.98 17.67 -39.79
N ASN A 607 11.85 18.33 -40.08
CA ASN A 607 11.14 18.12 -41.34
C ASN A 607 12.11 18.53 -42.47
N GLN A 608 12.78 17.54 -43.07
CA GLN A 608 13.50 17.71 -44.33
C GLN A 608 12.53 17.79 -45.49
#